data_9dd31c20f0f84a1510a90d5b40fabf85
#
_entry.id   9dd31c20f0f84a1510a90d5b40fabf85
#
_cell.length_a   1.000
_cell.length_b   1.000
_cell.length_c   1.000
_cell.angle_alpha   90.00
_cell.angle_beta   90.00
_cell.angle_gamma   90.00
#
_symmetry.space_group_name_H-M   'P 1'
#
loop_
_entity.id
_entity.type
_entity.pdbx_description
1 polymer ?
#
loop_
_entity_poly.entity_id
_entity_poly.type
_entity_poly.pdbx_seq_one_letter_code
_entity_poly.pdbx_strand_id
1 'polypeptide(L)'
;MQTKHYKPEWDSIESHPLPAWYDDAKLGIFIHWGLYSVPAWAEVTWELGGEPSDEEWHAHNPYAEWYLNTLRIEGSPARAHHEKTYGKDFNYEQFADLFTCEKWQPDQWAKLFKQAGAEYVVLTTKHHDGFCLYPSKYTEYNSMNYGAKRDLTGDLAQAVRAEGMKMGTYYSGLFDWTTHPHPRLRHDVYDSYNRTYAFADYSYNQANELVDLYKPSILWNDIGWPDKGQGDLPSLFAHYYNTVAEGLINDRWSVPWCDHTTAEYLTGQRSLEKKWEMCRGLGLSFGYNQNEGDETVMSGEKLVRLLCEFVSHNGNLLINIGPRADGTIPEIQVDRLMKLGAWMQKHGEAIKGTRIWTQKQQDDLGDGRTVFYTVKGNDLYAIIDGLPVGHHALDLPIQNGRVSVDVPDNYPVHVRMEHYFG
;
A
#
# COMPACT_ATOMS: atom_id res chain seq x y z
N MET A 1 -28.95 -6.20 12.82
CA MET A 1 -28.92 -6.73 11.43
C MET A 1 -28.47 -8.17 11.52
N GLN A 2 -29.17 -9.14 10.88
CA GLN A 2 -28.63 -10.49 10.76
C GLN A 2 -27.33 -10.40 9.95
N THR A 3 -26.23 -10.86 10.50
CA THR A 3 -24.97 -11.00 9.78
C THR A 3 -25.18 -11.96 8.62
N LYS A 4 -24.98 -11.50 7.40
CA LYS A 4 -25.08 -12.33 6.21
C LYS A 4 -24.02 -13.43 6.30
N HIS A 5 -24.41 -14.68 6.09
CA HIS A 5 -23.51 -15.82 6.05
C HIS A 5 -23.13 -16.14 4.61
N TYR A 6 -21.85 -16.10 4.26
CA TYR A 6 -21.33 -16.38 2.94
C TYR A 6 -21.02 -17.86 2.77
N LYS A 7 -21.46 -18.44 1.65
CA LYS A 7 -21.12 -19.81 1.25
C LYS A 7 -19.87 -19.81 0.37
N PRO A 8 -19.14 -20.95 0.28
CA PRO A 8 -17.96 -21.09 -0.58
C PRO A 8 -18.33 -21.25 -2.05
N GLU A 9 -19.08 -20.32 -2.58
CA GLU A 9 -19.65 -20.28 -3.94
C GLU A 9 -19.52 -18.84 -4.46
N TRP A 10 -19.12 -18.65 -5.72
CA TRP A 10 -18.90 -17.33 -6.29
C TRP A 10 -20.13 -16.43 -6.18
N ASP A 11 -21.31 -16.90 -6.52
CA ASP A 11 -22.55 -16.10 -6.42
C ASP A 11 -22.77 -15.54 -4.99
N SER A 12 -22.37 -16.30 -3.98
CA SER A 12 -22.45 -15.84 -2.60
C SER A 12 -21.36 -14.81 -2.28
N ILE A 13 -20.13 -15.05 -2.72
CA ILE A 13 -18.99 -14.17 -2.51
C ILE A 13 -19.18 -12.83 -3.22
N GLU A 14 -19.61 -12.85 -4.48
CA GLU A 14 -19.85 -11.66 -5.31
C GLU A 14 -20.98 -10.76 -4.79
N SER A 15 -21.78 -11.27 -3.85
CA SER A 15 -22.79 -10.47 -3.17
C SER A 15 -22.27 -9.67 -1.95
N HIS A 16 -20.95 -9.73 -1.68
CA HIS A 16 -20.31 -8.94 -0.62
C HIS A 16 -20.29 -7.46 -1.03
N PRO A 17 -20.83 -6.54 -0.21
CA PRO A 17 -20.80 -5.13 -0.52
C PRO A 17 -19.44 -4.53 -0.11
N LEU A 18 -18.99 -3.53 -0.84
CA LEU A 18 -17.86 -2.71 -0.39
C LEU A 18 -18.19 -2.11 0.98
N PRO A 19 -17.37 -2.33 2.04
CA PRO A 19 -17.63 -1.76 3.35
C PRO A 19 -17.55 -0.24 3.34
N ALA A 20 -18.54 0.43 3.95
CA ALA A 20 -18.63 1.90 3.96
C ALA A 20 -17.37 2.56 4.56
N TRP A 21 -16.77 1.94 5.58
CA TRP A 21 -15.56 2.48 6.22
C TRP A 21 -14.42 2.66 5.22
N TYR A 22 -14.28 1.76 4.23
CA TYR A 22 -13.21 1.82 3.24
C TYR A 22 -13.43 2.95 2.22
N ASP A 23 -14.68 3.16 1.84
CA ASP A 23 -15.03 4.29 0.98
C ASP A 23 -14.91 5.63 1.72
N ASP A 24 -15.05 5.66 3.04
CA ASP A 24 -14.86 6.86 3.86
C ASP A 24 -13.39 7.16 4.18
N ALA A 25 -12.54 6.15 4.26
CA ALA A 25 -11.16 6.23 4.78
C ALA A 25 -10.23 7.11 3.95
N LYS A 26 -10.17 6.91 2.64
CA LYS A 26 -9.38 7.63 1.63
C LYS A 26 -7.85 7.51 1.75
N LEU A 27 -7.30 7.39 2.95
CA LEU A 27 -5.85 7.34 3.20
C LEU A 27 -5.51 6.14 4.08
N GLY A 28 -4.59 5.32 3.60
CA GLY A 28 -3.95 4.23 4.33
C GLY A 28 -2.43 4.33 4.33
N ILE A 29 -1.78 3.63 5.26
CA ILE A 29 -0.33 3.45 5.30
C ILE A 29 -0.01 2.01 4.91
N PHE A 30 0.81 1.84 3.88
CA PHE A 30 1.43 0.59 3.53
C PHE A 30 2.79 0.49 4.21
N ILE A 31 3.18 -0.70 4.67
CA ILE A 31 4.48 -0.90 5.33
C ILE A 31 5.18 -2.08 4.68
N HIS A 32 6.24 -1.79 3.91
CA HIS A 32 7.16 -2.81 3.42
C HIS A 32 8.33 -2.94 4.37
N TRP A 33 8.31 -3.98 5.19
CA TRP A 33 9.30 -4.24 6.24
C TRP A 33 9.60 -5.73 6.31
N GLY A 34 10.88 -6.08 6.36
CA GLY A 34 11.32 -7.46 6.33
C GLY A 34 12.84 -7.56 6.24
N LEU A 35 13.36 -8.72 5.86
CA LEU A 35 14.80 -8.97 5.81
C LEU A 35 15.53 -8.03 4.83
N TYR A 36 14.88 -7.61 3.77
CA TYR A 36 15.41 -6.64 2.81
C TYR A 36 15.69 -5.25 3.43
N SER A 37 15.13 -4.96 4.59
CA SER A 37 15.47 -3.75 5.36
C SER A 37 16.85 -3.81 5.99
N VAL A 38 17.50 -4.99 6.04
CA VAL A 38 18.87 -5.15 6.55
C VAL A 38 19.90 -4.65 5.54
N PRO A 39 19.96 -5.17 4.28
CA PRO A 39 20.81 -4.58 3.26
C PRO A 39 20.34 -3.20 2.85
N ALA A 40 19.03 -2.92 2.88
CA ALA A 40 18.42 -1.63 2.61
C ALA A 40 18.97 -0.98 1.33
N TRP A 41 19.09 -1.75 0.25
CA TRP A 41 19.80 -1.32 -0.94
C TRP A 41 19.09 -1.73 -2.22
N ALA A 42 18.91 -0.76 -3.10
CA ALA A 42 18.60 -0.93 -4.52
C ALA A 42 19.21 0.23 -5.30
N GLU A 43 19.31 0.10 -6.61
CA GLU A 43 19.65 1.24 -7.46
C GLU A 43 18.50 2.26 -7.48
N VAL A 44 18.81 3.51 -7.75
CA VAL A 44 17.83 4.57 -7.97
C VAL A 44 17.70 4.75 -9.49
N THR A 45 16.68 4.16 -10.08
CA THR A 45 16.50 4.09 -11.54
C THR A 45 15.23 4.80 -11.99
N TRP A 46 14.09 4.14 -12.04
CA TRP A 46 12.80 4.65 -12.56
C TRP A 46 11.61 4.14 -11.74
N GLU A 47 10.47 4.78 -11.88
CA GLU A 47 9.20 4.26 -11.37
C GLU A 47 8.71 3.09 -12.24
N LEU A 48 7.94 2.16 -11.66
CA LEU A 48 7.28 1.08 -12.40
C LEU A 48 6.46 1.63 -13.57
N GLY A 49 6.65 1.06 -14.75
CA GLY A 49 6.06 1.53 -16.01
C GLY A 49 6.92 2.54 -16.76
N GLY A 50 8.08 2.95 -16.21
CA GLY A 50 9.06 3.82 -16.83
C GLY A 50 10.35 3.11 -17.28
N GLU A 51 10.46 1.81 -17.06
CA GLU A 51 11.62 0.99 -17.40
C GLU A 51 11.80 0.84 -18.92
N PRO A 52 13.06 0.74 -19.41
CA PRO A 52 13.35 0.56 -20.84
C PRO A 52 12.95 -0.81 -21.37
N SER A 53 13.08 -1.85 -20.58
CA SER A 53 12.70 -3.22 -20.91
C SER A 53 12.46 -4.05 -19.65
N ASP A 54 11.87 -5.22 -19.84
CA ASP A 54 11.58 -6.19 -18.78
C ASP A 54 12.87 -6.77 -18.15
N GLU A 55 13.89 -7.03 -18.95
CA GLU A 55 15.19 -7.48 -18.49
C GLU A 55 15.90 -6.39 -17.64
N GLU A 56 15.86 -5.13 -18.09
CA GLU A 56 16.43 -4.00 -17.36
C GLU A 56 15.70 -3.81 -16.02
N TRP A 57 14.37 -3.92 -16.00
CA TRP A 57 13.59 -3.88 -14.76
C TRP A 57 14.12 -4.86 -13.72
N HIS A 58 14.36 -6.12 -14.10
CA HIS A 58 14.78 -7.14 -13.15
C HIS A 58 16.25 -7.02 -12.74
N ALA A 59 17.13 -6.66 -13.68
CA ALA A 59 18.57 -6.53 -13.40
C ALA A 59 18.91 -5.27 -12.59
N HIS A 60 18.16 -4.18 -12.81
CA HIS A 60 18.36 -2.86 -12.20
C HIS A 60 17.15 -2.40 -11.38
N ASN A 61 16.50 -3.35 -10.72
CA ASN A 61 15.26 -3.13 -10.00
C ASN A 61 15.44 -2.08 -8.89
N PRO A 62 14.63 -1.00 -8.85
CA PRO A 62 14.72 0.04 -7.83
C PRO A 62 14.12 -0.36 -6.48
N TYR A 63 13.46 -1.52 -6.38
CA TYR A 63 12.78 -2.00 -5.18
C TYR A 63 13.73 -2.74 -4.26
N ALA A 64 14.04 -2.19 -3.09
CA ALA A 64 14.89 -2.83 -2.09
C ALA A 64 14.29 -4.17 -1.60
N GLU A 65 12.99 -4.31 -1.59
CA GLU A 65 12.30 -5.55 -1.24
C GLU A 65 12.47 -6.66 -2.28
N TRP A 66 12.95 -6.34 -3.48
CA TRP A 66 13.36 -7.30 -4.51
C TRP A 66 14.83 -7.69 -4.43
N TYR A 67 15.56 -7.27 -3.39
CA TYR A 67 16.99 -7.51 -3.23
C TYR A 67 17.40 -8.97 -3.46
N LEU A 68 16.67 -9.95 -2.89
CA LEU A 68 16.98 -11.38 -3.06
C LEU A 68 16.89 -11.82 -4.52
N ASN A 69 15.88 -11.38 -5.26
CA ASN A 69 15.75 -11.71 -6.69
C ASN A 69 16.92 -11.10 -7.48
N THR A 70 17.19 -9.82 -7.29
CA THR A 70 18.23 -9.08 -8.01
C THR A 70 19.62 -9.58 -7.65
N LEU A 71 19.85 -9.95 -6.38
CA LEU A 71 21.08 -10.61 -5.91
C LEU A 71 21.39 -11.92 -6.67
N ARG A 72 20.36 -12.69 -7.02
CA ARG A 72 20.50 -13.95 -7.74
C ARG A 72 20.81 -13.77 -9.23
N ILE A 73 20.62 -12.58 -9.79
CA ILE A 73 20.93 -12.27 -11.19
C ILE A 73 22.44 -12.07 -11.35
N GLU A 74 23.05 -12.86 -12.22
CA GLU A 74 24.49 -12.76 -12.49
C GLU A 74 24.84 -11.42 -13.14
N GLY A 75 25.85 -10.73 -12.58
CA GLY A 75 26.29 -9.43 -13.06
C GLY A 75 25.44 -8.25 -12.60
N SER A 76 24.36 -8.47 -11.82
CA SER A 76 23.55 -7.36 -11.31
C SER A 76 24.34 -6.46 -10.34
N PRO A 77 24.02 -5.16 -10.28
CA PRO A 77 24.62 -4.25 -9.31
C PRO A 77 24.34 -4.65 -7.86
N ALA A 78 23.17 -5.22 -7.56
CA ALA A 78 22.84 -5.72 -6.22
C ALA A 78 23.77 -6.87 -5.80
N ARG A 79 24.09 -7.78 -6.72
CA ARG A 79 25.07 -8.85 -6.46
C ARG A 79 26.46 -8.29 -6.19
N ALA A 80 26.91 -7.35 -7.01
CA ALA A 80 28.20 -6.70 -6.83
C ALA A 80 28.29 -5.96 -5.48
N HIS A 81 27.22 -5.25 -5.10
CA HIS A 81 27.08 -4.59 -3.79
C HIS A 81 27.15 -5.60 -2.64
N HIS A 82 26.40 -6.68 -2.75
CA HIS A 82 26.33 -7.74 -1.73
C HIS A 82 27.68 -8.39 -1.49
N GLU A 83 28.34 -8.85 -2.56
CA GLU A 83 29.67 -9.48 -2.47
C GLU A 83 30.72 -8.54 -1.86
N LYS A 84 30.65 -7.26 -2.19
CA LYS A 84 31.57 -6.24 -1.63
C LYS A 84 31.29 -5.97 -0.16
N THR A 85 30.03 -5.95 0.28
CA THR A 85 29.61 -5.50 1.62
C THR A 85 29.62 -6.64 2.63
N TYR A 86 29.12 -7.81 2.23
CA TYR A 86 28.93 -8.96 3.13
C TYR A 86 29.86 -10.13 2.84
N GLY A 87 30.45 -10.18 1.63
CA GLY A 87 31.24 -11.31 1.16
C GLY A 87 30.43 -12.29 0.32
N LYS A 88 31.15 -13.09 -0.50
CA LYS A 88 30.52 -14.05 -1.44
C LYS A 88 29.79 -15.22 -0.76
N ASP A 89 30.22 -15.55 0.45
CA ASP A 89 29.69 -16.69 1.22
C ASP A 89 28.54 -16.30 2.14
N PHE A 90 28.18 -15.02 2.20
CA PHE A 90 27.05 -14.54 2.98
C PHE A 90 25.75 -14.71 2.19
N ASN A 91 24.83 -15.53 2.70
CA ASN A 91 23.56 -15.79 2.05
C ASN A 91 22.46 -14.87 2.59
N TYR A 92 21.44 -14.60 1.78
CA TYR A 92 20.30 -13.73 2.15
C TYR A 92 19.61 -14.16 3.44
N GLU A 93 19.46 -15.46 3.67
CA GLU A 93 18.80 -16.01 4.85
C GLU A 93 19.51 -15.62 6.16
N GLN A 94 20.80 -15.29 6.11
CA GLN A 94 21.56 -14.82 7.30
C GLN A 94 21.13 -13.42 7.74
N PHE A 95 20.44 -12.66 6.89
CA PHE A 95 19.81 -11.40 7.32
C PHE A 95 18.71 -11.61 8.35
N ALA A 96 18.14 -12.81 8.45
CA ALA A 96 17.11 -13.12 9.43
C ALA A 96 17.58 -12.90 10.88
N ASP A 97 18.84 -13.21 11.19
CA ASP A 97 19.43 -12.98 12.52
C ASP A 97 19.78 -11.51 12.77
N LEU A 98 19.93 -10.73 11.70
CA LEU A 98 20.25 -9.30 11.76
C LEU A 98 19.01 -8.40 11.77
N PHE A 99 17.82 -8.94 11.48
CA PHE A 99 16.56 -8.24 11.53
C PHE A 99 16.01 -8.21 12.96
N THR A 100 16.64 -7.40 13.81
CA THR A 100 16.45 -7.45 15.26
C THR A 100 15.32 -6.59 15.80
N CYS A 101 14.93 -5.54 15.08
CA CYS A 101 13.83 -4.63 15.44
C CYS A 101 13.98 -4.02 16.85
N GLU A 102 15.21 -3.86 17.36
CA GLU A 102 15.49 -3.54 18.77
C GLU A 102 15.02 -2.15 19.21
N LYS A 103 14.76 -1.26 18.25
CA LYS A 103 14.22 0.08 18.52
C LYS A 103 12.73 0.21 18.19
N TRP A 104 12.12 -0.88 17.74
CA TRP A 104 10.75 -0.83 17.29
C TRP A 104 9.72 -0.63 18.41
N GLN A 105 8.86 0.37 18.23
CA GLN A 105 7.79 0.73 19.15
C GLN A 105 6.47 0.83 18.36
N PRO A 106 5.63 -0.21 18.31
CA PRO A 106 4.42 -0.25 17.49
C PRO A 106 3.43 0.86 17.83
N ASP A 107 3.32 1.24 19.12
CA ASP A 107 2.44 2.32 19.55
C ASP A 107 2.87 3.69 18.98
N GLN A 108 4.18 3.92 18.83
CA GLN A 108 4.66 5.16 18.21
C GLN A 108 4.40 5.18 16.71
N TRP A 109 4.53 4.05 16.04
CA TRP A 109 4.15 3.93 14.63
C TRP A 109 2.66 4.23 14.45
N ALA A 110 1.80 3.58 15.22
CA ALA A 110 0.36 3.77 15.13
C ALA A 110 -0.05 5.24 15.37
N LYS A 111 0.54 5.90 16.37
CA LYS A 111 0.33 7.33 16.62
C LYS A 111 0.77 8.21 15.46
N LEU A 112 1.95 7.95 14.87
CA LEU A 112 2.43 8.68 13.70
C LEU A 112 1.46 8.53 12.52
N PHE A 113 0.97 7.31 12.25
CA PHE A 113 0.03 7.06 11.15
C PHE A 113 -1.30 7.76 11.38
N LYS A 114 -1.81 7.73 12.61
CA LYS A 114 -3.03 8.48 12.97
C LYS A 114 -2.85 9.98 12.82
N GLN A 115 -1.69 10.51 13.25
CA GLN A 115 -1.34 11.92 13.08
C GLN A 115 -1.22 12.31 11.60
N ALA A 116 -0.72 11.42 10.74
CA ALA A 116 -0.72 11.62 9.29
C ALA A 116 -2.12 11.66 8.66
N GLY A 117 -3.14 11.27 9.41
CA GLY A 117 -4.53 11.27 8.97
C GLY A 117 -4.99 9.94 8.38
N ALA A 118 -4.20 8.86 8.50
CA ALA A 118 -4.58 7.54 8.02
C ALA A 118 -5.75 6.95 8.81
N GLU A 119 -6.54 6.12 8.14
CA GLU A 119 -7.66 5.39 8.73
C GLU A 119 -7.44 3.86 8.69
N TYR A 120 -6.46 3.40 7.92
CA TYR A 120 -6.06 2.00 7.88
C TYR A 120 -4.57 1.84 7.64
N VAL A 121 -4.06 0.67 7.99
CA VAL A 121 -2.65 0.28 7.82
C VAL A 121 -2.61 -1.11 7.20
N VAL A 122 -1.71 -1.36 6.25
CA VAL A 122 -1.45 -2.69 5.68
C VAL A 122 0.04 -3.02 5.87
N LEU A 123 0.33 -4.13 6.54
CA LEU A 123 1.70 -4.61 6.76
C LEU A 123 2.01 -5.76 5.80
N THR A 124 3.21 -5.78 5.21
CA THR A 124 3.73 -6.94 4.49
C THR A 124 4.03 -8.08 5.49
N THR A 125 3.03 -8.92 5.77
CA THR A 125 3.19 -10.03 6.74
C THR A 125 4.07 -11.16 6.22
N LYS A 126 4.11 -11.35 4.89
CA LYS A 126 5.09 -12.16 4.16
C LYS A 126 5.29 -11.56 2.77
N HIS A 127 6.48 -11.12 2.46
CA HIS A 127 6.87 -10.67 1.11
C HIS A 127 7.42 -11.85 0.28
N HIS A 128 7.90 -11.59 -0.92
CA HIS A 128 8.38 -12.60 -1.88
C HIS A 128 9.59 -13.41 -1.37
N ASP A 129 10.34 -12.88 -0.40
CA ASP A 129 11.47 -13.56 0.24
C ASP A 129 11.06 -14.72 1.16
N GLY A 130 9.75 -14.88 1.39
CA GLY A 130 9.17 -15.97 2.17
C GLY A 130 9.28 -15.81 3.69
N PHE A 131 9.91 -14.73 4.19
CA PHE A 131 10.02 -14.50 5.62
C PHE A 131 8.71 -13.97 6.21
N CYS A 132 8.17 -14.68 7.22
CA CYS A 132 6.93 -14.29 7.86
C CYS A 132 7.17 -13.36 9.06
N LEU A 133 6.49 -12.22 9.12
CA LEU A 133 6.51 -11.31 10.28
C LEU A 133 5.52 -11.74 11.40
N TYR A 134 5.15 -13.02 11.43
CA TYR A 134 4.19 -13.60 12.36
C TYR A 134 4.53 -15.08 12.62
N PRO A 135 4.01 -15.69 13.72
CA PRO A 135 4.28 -17.08 14.10
C PRO A 135 3.54 -18.10 13.21
N SER A 136 3.95 -18.19 11.94
CA SER A 136 3.38 -19.19 11.03
C SER A 136 3.70 -20.61 11.50
N LYS A 137 2.71 -21.51 11.42
CA LYS A 137 2.87 -22.95 11.68
C LYS A 137 3.38 -23.71 10.46
N TYR A 138 3.41 -23.05 9.31
CA TYR A 138 3.74 -23.68 8.02
C TYR A 138 5.17 -23.41 7.57
N THR A 139 5.89 -22.57 8.30
CA THR A 139 7.33 -22.34 8.08
C THR A 139 8.02 -21.93 9.38
N GLU A 140 9.24 -22.45 9.59
CA GLU A 140 10.12 -21.98 10.67
C GLU A 140 10.81 -20.63 10.33
N TYR A 141 10.71 -20.18 9.08
CA TYR A 141 11.32 -18.95 8.60
C TYR A 141 10.44 -17.74 8.93
N ASN A 142 10.47 -17.36 10.19
CA ASN A 142 9.58 -16.31 10.72
C ASN A 142 10.23 -15.52 11.87
N SER A 143 9.63 -14.37 12.20
CA SER A 143 10.12 -13.42 13.20
C SER A 143 10.07 -13.92 14.65
N MET A 144 9.38 -15.03 14.95
CA MET A 144 9.46 -15.67 16.26
C MET A 144 10.73 -16.49 16.44
N ASN A 145 11.23 -17.07 15.33
CA ASN A 145 12.37 -17.98 15.37
C ASN A 145 13.70 -17.26 15.09
N TYR A 146 13.66 -16.10 14.40
CA TYR A 146 14.84 -15.33 14.01
C TYR A 146 14.73 -13.87 14.43
N GLY A 147 15.85 -13.18 14.52
CA GLY A 147 15.99 -11.73 14.72
C GLY A 147 15.16 -11.20 15.88
N ALA A 148 14.05 -10.59 15.58
CA ALA A 148 13.19 -9.89 16.54
C ALA A 148 12.62 -10.77 17.67
N LYS A 149 12.48 -12.08 17.48
CA LYS A 149 11.91 -13.06 18.43
C LYS A 149 10.53 -12.65 18.98
N ARG A 150 9.66 -12.11 18.10
CA ARG A 150 8.32 -11.64 18.48
C ARG A 150 7.33 -11.67 17.31
N ASP A 151 6.04 -11.66 17.63
CA ASP A 151 4.95 -11.51 16.67
C ASP A 151 4.80 -10.04 16.26
N LEU A 152 5.54 -9.64 15.20
CA LEU A 152 5.53 -8.27 14.72
C LEU A 152 4.17 -7.85 14.15
N THR A 153 3.45 -8.79 13.52
CA THR A 153 2.12 -8.54 12.97
C THR A 153 1.08 -8.34 14.06
N GLY A 154 1.07 -9.20 15.08
CA GLY A 154 0.14 -9.10 16.20
C GLY A 154 0.33 -7.83 17.02
N ASP A 155 1.58 -7.49 17.33
CA ASP A 155 1.91 -6.28 18.10
C ASP A 155 1.49 -5.00 17.35
N LEU A 156 1.74 -4.93 16.03
CA LEU A 156 1.31 -3.79 15.23
C LEU A 156 -0.22 -3.73 15.13
N ALA A 157 -0.87 -4.88 14.92
CA ALA A 157 -2.33 -4.93 14.82
C ALA A 157 -3.02 -4.42 16.10
N GLN A 158 -2.47 -4.75 17.25
CA GLN A 158 -2.96 -4.24 18.54
C GLN A 158 -2.80 -2.71 18.62
N ALA A 159 -1.62 -2.19 18.29
CA ALA A 159 -1.33 -0.75 18.37
C ALA A 159 -2.19 0.07 17.39
N VAL A 160 -2.32 -0.39 16.14
CA VAL A 160 -3.13 0.26 15.10
C VAL A 160 -4.60 0.33 15.51
N ARG A 161 -5.15 -0.76 16.06
CA ARG A 161 -6.54 -0.79 16.54
C ARG A 161 -6.75 0.07 17.77
N ALA A 162 -5.75 0.19 18.65
CA ALA A 162 -5.83 1.07 19.82
C ALA A 162 -5.97 2.55 19.43
N GLU A 163 -5.40 2.96 18.29
CA GLU A 163 -5.57 4.30 17.72
C GLU A 163 -6.84 4.44 16.85
N GLY A 164 -7.74 3.45 16.86
CA GLY A 164 -9.02 3.45 16.14
C GLY A 164 -8.90 3.28 14.62
N MET A 165 -7.75 2.80 14.12
CA MET A 165 -7.54 2.49 12.71
C MET A 165 -7.84 1.03 12.39
N LYS A 166 -8.13 0.73 11.12
CA LYS A 166 -8.29 -0.63 10.60
C LYS A 166 -6.91 -1.23 10.26
N MET A 167 -6.73 -2.53 10.56
CA MET A 167 -5.48 -3.24 10.26
C MET A 167 -5.69 -4.24 9.14
N GLY A 168 -4.87 -4.15 8.09
CA GLY A 168 -4.79 -5.08 6.98
C GLY A 168 -3.48 -5.88 6.98
N THR A 169 -3.51 -7.01 6.30
CA THR A 169 -2.35 -7.88 6.08
C THR A 169 -2.10 -8.02 4.58
N TYR A 170 -0.86 -7.76 4.16
CA TYR A 170 -0.39 -8.09 2.82
C TYR A 170 0.22 -9.49 2.84
N TYR A 171 -0.05 -10.25 1.80
CA TYR A 171 0.47 -11.59 1.59
C TYR A 171 0.93 -11.76 0.14
N SER A 172 2.17 -12.21 -0.07
CA SER A 172 2.68 -12.61 -1.38
C SER A 172 2.15 -13.98 -1.74
N GLY A 173 1.07 -14.03 -2.56
CA GLY A 173 0.33 -15.27 -2.83
C GLY A 173 1.06 -16.25 -3.74
N LEU A 174 1.62 -15.76 -4.85
CA LEU A 174 2.26 -16.61 -5.85
C LEU A 174 3.79 -16.69 -5.67
N PHE A 175 4.43 -15.63 -5.16
CA PHE A 175 5.88 -15.63 -4.99
C PHE A 175 6.28 -16.05 -3.59
N ASP A 176 7.19 -17.00 -3.55
CA ASP A 176 8.00 -17.37 -2.40
C ASP A 176 9.35 -17.86 -2.91
N TRP A 177 10.37 -17.00 -2.80
CA TRP A 177 11.70 -17.28 -3.34
C TRP A 177 12.49 -18.32 -2.53
N THR A 178 11.97 -18.76 -1.38
CA THR A 178 12.51 -19.92 -0.65
C THR A 178 12.20 -21.22 -1.36
N THR A 179 11.08 -21.27 -2.09
CA THR A 179 10.67 -22.45 -2.86
C THR A 179 11.19 -22.43 -4.31
N HIS A 180 11.78 -21.33 -4.75
CA HIS A 180 12.25 -21.14 -6.12
C HIS A 180 13.66 -20.53 -6.14
N PRO A 181 14.71 -21.32 -6.42
CA PRO A 181 16.10 -20.86 -6.29
C PRO A 181 16.58 -19.98 -7.45
N HIS A 182 15.85 -19.97 -8.57
CA HIS A 182 16.26 -19.20 -9.75
C HIS A 182 15.69 -17.77 -9.73
N PRO A 183 16.47 -16.76 -10.18
CA PRO A 183 15.99 -15.40 -10.26
C PRO A 183 14.89 -15.29 -11.32
N ARG A 184 14.00 -14.38 -11.11
CA ARG A 184 13.08 -13.92 -12.13
C ARG A 184 13.78 -12.87 -12.99
N LEU A 185 13.73 -13.07 -14.30
CA LEU A 185 14.40 -12.22 -15.28
C LEU A 185 13.42 -11.47 -16.18
N ARG A 186 12.14 -11.88 -16.19
CA ARG A 186 11.10 -11.36 -17.09
C ARG A 186 9.71 -11.52 -16.47
N HIS A 187 8.79 -10.65 -16.84
CA HIS A 187 7.39 -10.70 -16.37
C HIS A 187 6.62 -11.91 -16.93
N ASP A 188 6.90 -12.35 -18.15
CA ASP A 188 6.24 -13.49 -18.79
C ASP A 188 6.55 -14.85 -18.15
N VAL A 189 7.55 -14.91 -17.26
CA VAL A 189 7.93 -16.15 -16.53
C VAL A 189 7.04 -16.41 -15.31
N TYR A 190 6.00 -15.59 -15.04
CA TYR A 190 5.01 -15.88 -13.97
C TYR A 190 4.41 -17.28 -14.10
N ASP A 191 4.27 -17.75 -15.30
CA ASP A 191 3.66 -19.04 -15.61
C ASP A 191 4.40 -20.27 -15.11
N SER A 192 5.66 -20.17 -14.70
CA SER A 192 6.47 -21.30 -14.22
C SER A 192 6.61 -21.39 -12.70
N TYR A 193 6.20 -20.33 -11.96
CA TYR A 193 6.38 -20.26 -10.52
C TYR A 193 5.27 -20.99 -9.75
N ASN A 194 5.68 -21.83 -8.80
CA ASN A 194 4.83 -22.37 -7.73
C ASN A 194 3.53 -23.06 -8.19
N ARG A 195 3.60 -23.87 -9.26
CA ARG A 195 2.46 -24.60 -9.83
C ARG A 195 2.15 -25.93 -9.18
N THR A 196 2.61 -26.16 -7.96
CA THR A 196 2.37 -27.43 -7.27
C THR A 196 1.16 -27.31 -6.34
N TYR A 197 0.44 -28.41 -6.13
CA TYR A 197 -0.61 -28.48 -5.10
C TYR A 197 -0.04 -28.20 -3.70
N ALA A 198 1.15 -28.71 -3.40
CA ALA A 198 1.80 -28.46 -2.11
C ALA A 198 2.04 -26.98 -1.83
N PHE A 199 2.42 -26.19 -2.86
CA PHE A 199 2.55 -24.75 -2.69
C PHE A 199 1.20 -24.04 -2.59
N ALA A 200 0.20 -24.50 -3.35
CA ALA A 200 -1.17 -23.98 -3.25
C ALA A 200 -1.75 -24.21 -1.83
N ASP A 201 -1.60 -25.42 -1.28
CA ASP A 201 -1.99 -25.75 0.08
C ASP A 201 -1.24 -24.89 1.12
N TYR A 202 0.06 -24.69 0.92
CA TYR A 202 0.89 -23.84 1.77
C TYR A 202 0.36 -22.40 1.81
N SER A 203 0.13 -21.80 0.62
CA SER A 203 -0.39 -20.43 0.51
C SER A 203 -1.80 -20.31 1.09
N TYR A 204 -2.68 -21.28 0.82
CA TYR A 204 -4.05 -21.33 1.37
C TYR A 204 -4.04 -21.38 2.88
N ASN A 205 -3.22 -22.25 3.46
CA ASN A 205 -3.12 -22.40 4.91
C ASN A 205 -2.57 -21.15 5.59
N GLN A 206 -1.53 -20.52 5.03
CA GLN A 206 -0.99 -19.26 5.57
C GLN A 206 -1.98 -18.10 5.45
N ALA A 207 -2.75 -18.01 4.37
CA ALA A 207 -3.78 -16.98 4.24
C ALA A 207 -4.90 -17.17 5.29
N ASN A 208 -5.37 -18.40 5.49
CA ASN A 208 -6.32 -18.72 6.58
C ASN A 208 -5.75 -18.41 7.97
N GLU A 209 -4.46 -18.72 8.18
CA GLU A 209 -3.77 -18.42 9.44
C GLU A 209 -3.76 -16.91 9.74
N LEU A 210 -3.53 -16.05 8.74
CA LEU A 210 -3.64 -14.60 8.89
C LEU A 210 -5.05 -14.15 9.25
N VAL A 211 -6.08 -14.75 8.62
CA VAL A 211 -7.48 -14.48 8.95
C VAL A 211 -7.79 -14.86 10.39
N ASP A 212 -7.38 -16.06 10.81
CA ASP A 212 -7.70 -16.59 12.13
C ASP A 212 -6.98 -15.84 13.27
N LEU A 213 -5.69 -15.54 13.07
CA LEU A 213 -4.86 -14.88 14.08
C LEU A 213 -5.20 -13.39 14.22
N TYR A 214 -5.35 -12.70 13.10
CA TYR A 214 -5.37 -11.22 13.14
C TYR A 214 -6.69 -10.60 12.71
N LYS A 215 -7.60 -11.35 12.08
CA LYS A 215 -8.90 -10.84 11.59
C LYS A 215 -8.70 -9.51 10.83
N PRO A 216 -7.89 -9.51 9.77
CA PRO A 216 -7.52 -8.28 9.09
C PRO A 216 -8.74 -7.64 8.42
N SER A 217 -8.85 -6.30 8.49
CA SER A 217 -9.91 -5.56 7.79
C SER A 217 -9.66 -5.52 6.28
N ILE A 218 -8.42 -5.74 5.83
CA ILE A 218 -8.02 -5.91 4.44
C ILE A 218 -7.15 -7.14 4.34
N LEU A 219 -7.54 -8.11 3.53
CA LEU A 219 -6.68 -9.22 3.13
C LEU A 219 -6.11 -8.88 1.74
N TRP A 220 -4.94 -8.26 1.74
CA TRP A 220 -4.27 -7.73 0.57
C TRP A 220 -3.34 -8.77 -0.03
N ASN A 221 -3.68 -9.34 -1.18
CA ASN A 221 -2.83 -10.29 -1.90
C ASN A 221 -1.96 -9.59 -2.94
N ASP A 222 -0.81 -10.16 -3.23
CA ASP A 222 0.08 -9.67 -4.27
C ASP A 222 0.54 -10.77 -5.23
N ILE A 223 0.89 -10.34 -6.47
CA ILE A 223 1.46 -11.15 -7.56
C ILE A 223 0.52 -12.23 -8.12
N GLY A 224 -0.67 -12.37 -7.60
CA GLY A 224 -1.58 -13.42 -8.02
C GLY A 224 -1.66 -14.58 -7.03
N TRP A 225 -2.34 -15.66 -7.43
CA TRP A 225 -2.58 -16.84 -6.62
C TRP A 225 -2.21 -18.11 -7.40
N PRO A 226 -1.68 -19.16 -6.74
CA PRO A 226 -1.34 -20.41 -7.41
C PRO A 226 -2.53 -20.97 -8.19
N ASP A 227 -2.30 -21.33 -9.47
CA ASP A 227 -3.37 -21.85 -10.35
C ASP A 227 -4.04 -23.11 -9.79
N LYS A 228 -3.27 -23.98 -9.11
CA LYS A 228 -3.77 -25.19 -8.43
C LYS A 228 -4.62 -24.91 -7.19
N GLY A 229 -4.55 -23.69 -6.63
CA GLY A 229 -5.30 -23.25 -5.45
C GLY A 229 -6.46 -22.30 -5.79
N GLN A 230 -6.68 -21.90 -7.05
CA GLN A 230 -7.76 -20.97 -7.40
C GLN A 230 -9.15 -21.55 -7.09
N GLY A 231 -9.32 -22.87 -7.19
CA GLY A 231 -10.57 -23.54 -6.84
C GLY A 231 -10.96 -23.46 -5.37
N ASP A 232 -10.00 -23.19 -4.48
CA ASP A 232 -10.20 -23.11 -3.03
C ASP A 232 -10.49 -21.67 -2.56
N LEU A 233 -10.28 -20.66 -3.43
CA LEU A 233 -10.51 -19.25 -3.10
C LEU A 233 -11.93 -18.93 -2.62
N PRO A 234 -13.02 -19.51 -3.18
CA PRO A 234 -14.35 -19.29 -2.63
C PRO A 234 -14.48 -19.73 -1.16
N SER A 235 -13.77 -20.80 -0.78
CA SER A 235 -13.75 -21.27 0.63
C SER A 235 -12.97 -20.32 1.54
N LEU A 236 -11.82 -19.85 1.09
CA LEU A 236 -11.03 -18.84 1.79
C LEU A 236 -11.82 -17.52 1.96
N PHE A 237 -12.45 -17.03 0.91
CA PHE A 237 -13.21 -15.78 0.97
C PHE A 237 -14.48 -15.90 1.81
N ALA A 238 -15.19 -17.05 1.75
CA ALA A 238 -16.32 -17.30 2.61
C ALA A 238 -15.90 -17.34 4.10
N HIS A 239 -14.80 -18.03 4.41
CA HIS A 239 -14.22 -18.03 5.77
C HIS A 239 -13.86 -16.61 6.20
N TYR A 240 -13.18 -15.86 5.36
CA TYR A 240 -12.76 -14.48 5.63
C TYR A 240 -13.96 -13.56 5.91
N TYR A 241 -14.93 -13.46 5.01
CA TYR A 241 -16.10 -12.58 5.17
C TYR A 241 -17.01 -13.01 6.35
N ASN A 242 -17.07 -14.30 6.66
CA ASN A 242 -17.80 -14.79 7.85
C ASN A 242 -17.05 -14.48 9.16
N THR A 243 -15.72 -14.36 9.11
CA THR A 243 -14.88 -14.03 10.26
C THR A 243 -14.76 -12.52 10.46
N VAL A 244 -14.69 -11.76 9.35
CA VAL A 244 -14.53 -10.31 9.32
C VAL A 244 -15.62 -9.68 8.45
N ALA A 245 -16.76 -9.39 9.05
CA ALA A 245 -17.98 -8.97 8.35
C ALA A 245 -17.81 -7.70 7.47
N GLU A 246 -16.87 -6.81 7.84
CA GLU A 246 -16.50 -5.62 7.07
C GLU A 246 -15.09 -5.75 6.45
N GLY A 247 -14.65 -6.99 6.22
CA GLY A 247 -13.39 -7.28 5.53
C GLY A 247 -13.49 -7.03 4.03
N LEU A 248 -12.36 -6.81 3.39
CA LEU A 248 -12.31 -6.65 1.92
C LEU A 248 -11.02 -7.22 1.33
N ILE A 249 -11.09 -7.59 0.06
CA ILE A 249 -9.98 -8.11 -0.73
C ILE A 249 -9.72 -7.22 -1.95
N ASN A 250 -8.46 -7.16 -2.37
CA ASN A 250 -8.05 -6.47 -3.60
C ASN A 250 -8.21 -7.39 -4.84
N ASP A 251 -7.78 -6.90 -6.01
CA ASP A 251 -7.91 -7.58 -7.31
C ASP A 251 -6.73 -8.49 -7.69
N ARG A 252 -5.75 -8.69 -6.80
CA ARG A 252 -4.52 -9.45 -7.13
C ARG A 252 -4.60 -10.94 -6.78
N TRP A 253 -5.78 -11.57 -6.85
CA TRP A 253 -6.00 -12.99 -6.51
C TRP A 253 -6.05 -13.93 -7.73
N SER A 254 -5.78 -13.42 -8.92
CA SER A 254 -5.90 -14.17 -10.19
C SER A 254 -7.31 -14.70 -10.46
N VAL A 255 -8.33 -14.05 -9.93
CA VAL A 255 -9.76 -14.31 -10.16
C VAL A 255 -10.49 -13.01 -10.46
N PRO A 256 -11.64 -13.03 -11.15
CA PRO A 256 -12.35 -11.82 -11.55
C PRO A 256 -12.94 -11.01 -10.38
N TRP A 257 -13.26 -11.67 -9.26
CA TRP A 257 -13.89 -11.03 -8.12
C TRP A 257 -12.88 -10.26 -7.26
N CYS A 258 -13.26 -9.06 -6.85
CA CYS A 258 -12.57 -8.24 -5.84
C CYS A 258 -13.52 -7.17 -5.32
N ASP A 259 -13.29 -6.71 -4.09
CA ASP A 259 -14.00 -5.57 -3.51
C ASP A 259 -13.52 -4.24 -4.11
N HIS A 260 -12.21 -4.11 -4.35
CA HIS A 260 -11.59 -2.95 -5.00
C HIS A 260 -10.45 -3.36 -5.93
N THR A 261 -10.16 -2.51 -6.91
CA THR A 261 -9.01 -2.68 -7.80
C THR A 261 -7.81 -1.91 -7.28
N THR A 262 -6.61 -2.29 -7.73
CA THR A 262 -5.35 -1.64 -7.36
C THR A 262 -4.68 -0.99 -8.56
N ALA A 263 -4.00 0.12 -8.33
CA ALA A 263 -3.05 0.73 -9.24
C ALA A 263 -1.73 0.93 -8.50
N GLU A 264 -0.62 0.83 -9.23
CA GLU A 264 0.72 0.96 -8.67
C GLU A 264 1.54 1.93 -9.54
N TYR A 265 2.02 3.04 -8.97
CA TYR A 265 2.72 4.11 -9.67
C TYR A 265 2.00 4.55 -10.96
N LEU A 266 2.56 4.20 -12.13
CA LEU A 266 2.03 4.54 -13.45
C LEU A 266 1.12 3.46 -14.04
N THR A 267 1.01 2.32 -13.39
CA THR A 267 0.29 1.14 -13.90
C THR A 267 -0.97 0.83 -13.09
N GLY A 268 -1.88 0.03 -13.67
CA GLY A 268 -3.06 -0.49 -13.00
C GLY A 268 -4.37 0.17 -13.41
N GLN A 269 -5.45 -0.34 -12.84
CA GLN A 269 -6.80 0.09 -13.17
C GLN A 269 -7.29 1.23 -12.28
N ARG A 270 -7.77 2.30 -12.90
CA ARG A 270 -8.42 3.43 -12.24
C ARG A 270 -9.83 3.55 -12.82
N SER A 271 -10.85 3.59 -11.96
CA SER A 271 -12.25 3.61 -12.39
C SER A 271 -13.06 4.63 -11.59
N LEU A 272 -13.97 5.32 -12.25
CA LEU A 272 -14.93 6.18 -11.54
C LEU A 272 -16.09 5.37 -10.95
N GLU A 273 -16.38 4.19 -11.52
CA GLU A 273 -17.52 3.34 -11.12
C GLU A 273 -17.13 2.38 -9.99
N LYS A 274 -15.96 1.71 -10.10
CA LYS A 274 -15.46 0.78 -9.10
C LYS A 274 -14.42 1.47 -8.21
N LYS A 275 -14.51 1.21 -6.90
CA LYS A 275 -13.51 1.68 -5.95
C LYS A 275 -12.13 1.13 -6.29
N TRP A 276 -11.12 1.97 -6.22
CA TRP A 276 -9.74 1.58 -6.50
C TRP A 276 -8.79 2.18 -5.46
N GLU A 277 -7.59 1.65 -5.39
CA GLU A 277 -6.54 2.06 -4.47
C GLU A 277 -5.24 2.26 -5.22
N MET A 278 -4.59 3.40 -5.00
CA MET A 278 -3.23 3.64 -5.45
C MET A 278 -2.27 3.20 -4.36
N CYS A 279 -1.47 2.16 -4.61
CA CYS A 279 -0.32 1.83 -3.77
C CYS A 279 0.97 2.36 -4.41
N ARG A 280 1.76 3.11 -3.63
CA ARG A 280 3.05 3.61 -4.08
C ARG A 280 3.97 3.99 -2.93
N GLY A 281 5.28 3.97 -3.17
CA GLY A 281 6.29 4.51 -2.27
C GLY A 281 6.26 6.03 -2.19
N LEU A 282 6.83 6.56 -1.12
CA LEU A 282 7.22 7.98 -1.05
C LEU A 282 8.38 8.28 -2.02
N GLY A 283 9.27 7.30 -2.22
CA GLY A 283 10.30 7.27 -3.25
C GLY A 283 9.98 6.26 -4.34
N LEU A 284 11.00 5.67 -4.94
CA LEU A 284 10.89 4.63 -5.97
C LEU A 284 10.67 3.25 -5.35
N SER A 285 11.35 2.96 -4.23
CA SER A 285 11.28 1.68 -3.52
C SER A 285 10.12 1.63 -2.51
N PHE A 286 9.53 0.46 -2.33
CA PHE A 286 8.62 0.22 -1.20
C PHE A 286 9.41 -0.12 0.08
N GLY A 287 10.34 -1.07 0.03
CA GLY A 287 11.26 -1.33 1.14
C GLY A 287 12.24 -0.17 1.33
N TYR A 288 12.79 -0.04 2.55
CA TYR A 288 13.78 1.00 2.82
C TYR A 288 15.00 0.85 1.88
N ASN A 289 15.27 1.90 1.12
CA ASN A 289 16.46 2.00 0.28
C ASN A 289 17.32 3.17 0.78
N GLN A 290 18.52 2.87 1.28
CA GLN A 290 19.44 3.88 1.82
C GLN A 290 19.99 4.84 0.74
N ASN A 291 19.83 4.52 -0.53
CA ASN A 291 20.27 5.35 -1.66
C ASN A 291 19.23 6.41 -2.05
N GLU A 292 18.01 6.37 -1.48
CA GLU A 292 16.98 7.38 -1.70
C GLU A 292 17.12 8.55 -0.71
N GLY A 293 16.83 9.76 -1.18
CA GLY A 293 16.91 11.00 -0.41
C GLY A 293 15.96 12.06 -0.95
N ASP A 294 16.22 13.34 -0.63
CA ASP A 294 15.34 14.48 -0.98
C ASP A 294 15.07 14.62 -2.49
N GLU A 295 15.99 14.14 -3.36
CA GLU A 295 15.81 14.19 -4.81
C GLU A 295 14.86 13.13 -5.35
N THR A 296 14.67 12.02 -4.64
CA THR A 296 13.87 10.86 -5.06
C THR A 296 12.60 10.70 -4.26
N VAL A 297 12.61 11.08 -2.98
CA VAL A 297 11.45 11.05 -2.10
C VAL A 297 10.58 12.27 -2.37
N MET A 298 9.31 12.03 -2.75
CA MET A 298 8.39 13.11 -3.10
C MET A 298 8.23 14.14 -1.99
N SER A 299 7.98 15.39 -2.36
CA SER A 299 7.70 16.46 -1.40
C SER A 299 6.33 16.28 -0.74
N GLY A 300 6.11 16.97 0.40
CA GLY A 300 4.81 16.96 1.08
C GLY A 300 3.70 17.54 0.20
N GLU A 301 4.00 18.58 -0.59
CA GLU A 301 3.06 19.21 -1.52
C GLU A 301 2.61 18.23 -2.60
N LYS A 302 3.56 17.49 -3.22
CA LYS A 302 3.25 16.45 -4.22
C LYS A 302 2.40 15.34 -3.60
N LEU A 303 2.71 14.90 -2.37
CA LEU A 303 1.95 13.88 -1.67
C LEU A 303 0.50 14.30 -1.42
N VAL A 304 0.28 15.53 -0.96
CA VAL A 304 -1.07 16.08 -0.74
C VAL A 304 -1.82 16.22 -2.06
N ARG A 305 -1.18 16.74 -3.10
CA ARG A 305 -1.77 16.84 -4.44
C ARG A 305 -2.25 15.48 -4.97
N LEU A 306 -1.42 14.44 -4.85
CA LEU A 306 -1.80 13.07 -5.26
C LEU A 306 -2.99 12.53 -4.48
N LEU A 307 -3.06 12.80 -3.16
CA LEU A 307 -4.23 12.43 -2.36
C LEU A 307 -5.50 13.11 -2.90
N CYS A 308 -5.45 14.42 -3.18
CA CYS A 308 -6.59 15.17 -3.72
C CYS A 308 -7.04 14.62 -5.08
N GLU A 309 -6.07 14.37 -5.98
CA GLU A 309 -6.32 13.81 -7.31
C GLU A 309 -6.98 12.44 -7.22
N PHE A 310 -6.43 11.51 -6.43
CA PHE A 310 -6.96 10.15 -6.37
C PHE A 310 -8.34 10.11 -5.72
N VAL A 311 -8.55 10.87 -4.66
CA VAL A 311 -9.85 10.92 -3.96
C VAL A 311 -10.94 11.52 -4.85
N SER A 312 -10.65 12.58 -5.62
CA SER A 312 -11.61 13.16 -6.55
C SER A 312 -12.00 12.19 -7.69
N HIS A 313 -11.15 11.18 -7.97
CA HIS A 313 -11.37 10.14 -9.00
C HIS A 313 -11.78 8.78 -8.41
N ASN A 314 -12.44 8.74 -7.25
CA ASN A 314 -12.93 7.52 -6.59
C ASN A 314 -11.82 6.62 -6.01
N GLY A 315 -10.59 7.08 -5.90
CA GLY A 315 -9.47 6.32 -5.36
C GLY A 315 -9.28 6.48 -3.85
N ASN A 316 -8.57 5.53 -3.26
CA ASN A 316 -7.86 5.69 -1.99
C ASN A 316 -6.36 5.78 -2.27
N LEU A 317 -5.62 6.44 -1.40
CA LEU A 317 -4.16 6.42 -1.40
C LEU A 317 -3.67 5.48 -0.29
N LEU A 318 -2.96 4.44 -0.66
CA LEU A 318 -2.19 3.57 0.25
C LEU A 318 -0.71 3.95 0.09
N ILE A 319 -0.28 4.96 0.87
CA ILE A 319 1.09 5.47 0.79
C ILE A 319 2.04 4.59 1.60
N ASN A 320 3.11 4.16 0.99
CA ASN A 320 4.05 3.23 1.60
C ASN A 320 5.19 3.92 2.34
N ILE A 321 5.56 3.31 3.45
CA ILE A 321 6.81 3.56 4.16
C ILE A 321 7.67 2.30 4.18
N GLY A 322 9.00 2.49 4.16
CA GLY A 322 9.98 1.42 4.32
C GLY A 322 10.78 1.64 5.62
N PRO A 323 10.46 0.95 6.72
CA PRO A 323 11.22 1.05 7.95
C PRO A 323 12.61 0.40 7.85
N ARG A 324 13.56 0.87 8.67
CA ARG A 324 14.88 0.25 8.85
C ARG A 324 14.76 -1.06 9.61
N ALA A 325 15.80 -1.90 9.51
CA ALA A 325 15.85 -3.20 10.19
C ALA A 325 15.76 -3.10 11.73
N ASP A 326 16.18 -1.98 12.31
CA ASP A 326 16.08 -1.73 13.74
C ASP A 326 14.67 -1.31 14.20
N GLY A 327 13.72 -1.11 13.26
CA GLY A 327 12.36 -0.70 13.53
C GLY A 327 12.14 0.81 13.57
N THR A 328 13.13 1.62 13.20
CA THR A 328 12.94 3.07 13.04
C THR A 328 12.40 3.41 11.65
N ILE A 329 11.53 4.41 11.56
CA ILE A 329 11.09 4.98 10.28
C ILE A 329 12.10 6.06 9.86
N PRO A 330 12.59 6.09 8.61
CA PRO A 330 13.48 7.14 8.12
C PRO A 330 12.90 8.54 8.34
N GLU A 331 13.73 9.46 8.80
CA GLU A 331 13.33 10.83 9.19
C GLU A 331 12.64 11.57 8.06
N ILE A 332 13.10 11.38 6.81
CA ILE A 332 12.47 11.98 5.63
C ILE A 332 11.04 11.47 5.42
N GLN A 333 10.78 10.19 5.67
CA GLN A 333 9.43 9.63 5.57
C GLN A 333 8.52 10.14 6.69
N VAL A 334 9.05 10.26 7.92
CA VAL A 334 8.34 10.88 9.04
C VAL A 334 7.97 12.33 8.71
N ASP A 335 8.90 13.13 8.17
CA ASP A 335 8.63 14.51 7.75
C ASP A 335 7.49 14.59 6.74
N ARG A 336 7.47 13.72 5.72
CA ARG A 336 6.41 13.72 4.70
C ARG A 336 5.05 13.34 5.28
N LEU A 337 5.01 12.36 6.18
CA LEU A 337 3.77 11.97 6.88
C LEU A 337 3.26 13.09 7.80
N MET A 338 4.15 13.78 8.52
CA MET A 338 3.76 14.89 9.40
C MET A 338 3.25 16.09 8.61
N LYS A 339 3.83 16.41 7.45
CA LYS A 339 3.33 17.44 6.53
C LYS A 339 1.94 17.10 5.99
N LEU A 340 1.74 15.86 5.56
CA LEU A 340 0.42 15.35 5.17
C LEU A 340 -0.58 15.51 6.31
N GLY A 341 -0.21 15.10 7.52
CA GLY A 341 -1.06 15.19 8.71
C GLY A 341 -1.45 16.64 9.05
N ALA A 342 -0.51 17.58 8.98
CA ALA A 342 -0.78 19.00 9.23
C ALA A 342 -1.78 19.56 8.20
N TRP A 343 -1.67 19.15 6.95
CA TRP A 343 -2.64 19.50 5.91
C TRP A 343 -4.01 18.85 6.17
N MET A 344 -4.03 17.55 6.50
CA MET A 344 -5.27 16.81 6.79
C MET A 344 -6.04 17.37 7.99
N GLN A 345 -5.37 17.95 8.99
CA GLN A 345 -6.04 18.62 10.12
C GLN A 345 -6.85 19.85 9.67
N LYS A 346 -6.38 20.57 8.66
CA LYS A 346 -7.02 21.80 8.16
C LYS A 346 -8.05 21.52 7.06
N HIS A 347 -7.76 20.55 6.20
CA HIS A 347 -8.46 20.35 4.94
C HIS A 347 -9.09 18.95 4.80
N GLY A 348 -8.94 18.10 5.79
CA GLY A 348 -9.40 16.70 5.74
C GLY A 348 -10.90 16.51 5.61
N GLU A 349 -11.73 17.53 5.90
CA GLU A 349 -13.18 17.49 5.65
C GLU A 349 -13.53 17.36 4.16
N ALA A 350 -12.69 17.92 3.28
CA ALA A 350 -12.80 17.79 1.83
C ALA A 350 -12.32 16.42 1.28
N ILE A 351 -11.78 15.56 2.16
CA ILE A 351 -11.22 14.26 1.84
C ILE A 351 -12.03 13.14 2.50
N LYS A 352 -12.04 13.09 3.84
CA LYS A 352 -12.64 11.98 4.61
C LYS A 352 -14.15 11.96 4.52
N GLY A 353 -14.71 10.78 4.22
CA GLY A 353 -16.15 10.58 4.12
C GLY A 353 -16.78 11.26 2.91
N THR A 354 -15.97 11.73 1.96
CA THR A 354 -16.46 12.31 0.70
C THR A 354 -16.73 11.24 -0.36
N ARG A 355 -17.40 11.66 -1.42
CA ARG A 355 -17.63 10.86 -2.64
C ARG A 355 -17.17 11.65 -3.85
N ILE A 356 -17.05 10.97 -4.99
CA ILE A 356 -16.76 11.65 -6.26
C ILE A 356 -17.94 12.54 -6.66
N TRP A 357 -17.65 13.63 -7.29
CA TRP A 357 -18.66 14.36 -8.05
C TRP A 357 -18.77 13.75 -9.45
N THR A 358 -19.82 13.00 -9.69
CA THR A 358 -19.98 12.20 -10.93
C THR A 358 -20.01 13.04 -12.21
N GLN A 359 -20.41 14.31 -12.12
CA GLN A 359 -20.43 15.22 -13.26
C GLN A 359 -19.05 15.76 -13.63
N LYS A 360 -18.16 15.95 -12.64
CA LYS A 360 -16.85 16.55 -12.83
C LYS A 360 -15.90 16.21 -11.68
N GLN A 361 -14.71 15.73 -12.00
CA GLN A 361 -13.72 15.34 -11.00
C GLN A 361 -12.65 16.42 -10.78
N GLN A 362 -12.28 17.11 -11.87
CA GLN A 362 -11.28 18.19 -11.86
C GLN A 362 -11.45 19.15 -13.02
N ASP A 363 -10.81 20.31 -12.91
CA ASP A 363 -10.57 21.26 -14.02
C ASP A 363 -9.13 21.75 -14.00
N ASP A 364 -8.57 21.97 -15.17
CA ASP A 364 -7.36 22.76 -15.38
C ASP A 364 -7.72 24.24 -15.42
N LEU A 365 -7.19 25.02 -14.50
CA LEU A 365 -7.42 26.46 -14.42
C LEU A 365 -6.34 27.26 -15.19
N GLY A 366 -5.41 26.57 -15.87
CA GLY A 366 -4.25 27.16 -16.54
C GLY A 366 -3.12 27.54 -15.59
N ASP A 367 -1.94 27.82 -16.18
CA ASP A 367 -0.73 28.23 -15.45
C ASP A 367 -0.31 27.26 -14.32
N GLY A 368 -0.53 25.94 -14.52
CA GLY A 368 -0.20 24.91 -13.54
C GLY A 368 -1.16 24.80 -12.37
N ARG A 369 -2.30 25.49 -12.42
CA ARG A 369 -3.34 25.42 -11.39
C ARG A 369 -4.38 24.39 -11.74
N THR A 370 -4.79 23.60 -10.75
CA THR A 370 -5.82 22.55 -10.88
C THR A 370 -6.83 22.68 -9.75
N VAL A 371 -8.09 22.43 -10.01
CA VAL A 371 -9.11 22.24 -8.98
C VAL A 371 -9.62 20.81 -9.04
N PHE A 372 -9.67 20.14 -7.88
CA PHE A 372 -10.26 18.82 -7.68
C PHE A 372 -11.58 18.95 -6.93
N TYR A 373 -12.55 18.11 -7.27
CA TYR A 373 -13.89 18.18 -6.68
C TYR A 373 -14.23 16.92 -5.89
N THR A 374 -14.80 17.11 -4.71
CA THR A 374 -15.40 16.05 -3.89
C THR A 374 -16.74 16.49 -3.34
N VAL A 375 -17.61 15.54 -2.98
CA VAL A 375 -18.94 15.85 -2.43
C VAL A 375 -19.15 15.14 -1.10
N LYS A 376 -19.88 15.79 -0.18
CA LYS A 376 -20.30 15.20 1.09
C LYS A 376 -21.70 15.72 1.46
N GLY A 377 -22.68 14.82 1.44
CA GLY A 377 -24.08 15.23 1.55
C GLY A 377 -24.47 16.18 0.41
N ASN A 378 -24.94 17.37 0.76
CA ASN A 378 -25.33 18.40 -0.21
C ASN A 378 -24.21 19.42 -0.50
N ASP A 379 -23.03 19.24 0.05
CA ASP A 379 -21.93 20.18 -0.09
C ASP A 379 -20.94 19.72 -1.18
N LEU A 380 -20.46 20.68 -1.94
CA LEU A 380 -19.37 20.51 -2.90
C LEU A 380 -18.09 21.11 -2.30
N TYR A 381 -16.99 20.36 -2.37
CA TYR A 381 -15.66 20.85 -2.02
C TYR A 381 -14.84 21.05 -3.28
N ALA A 382 -14.30 22.25 -3.44
CA ALA A 382 -13.32 22.58 -4.49
C ALA A 382 -11.94 22.66 -3.84
N ILE A 383 -11.03 21.74 -4.18
CA ILE A 383 -9.65 21.69 -3.66
C ILE A 383 -8.76 22.26 -4.74
N ILE A 384 -8.15 23.41 -4.49
CA ILE A 384 -7.42 24.20 -5.50
C ILE A 384 -5.93 24.07 -5.21
N ASP A 385 -5.19 23.57 -6.21
CA ASP A 385 -3.76 23.40 -6.19
C ASP A 385 -3.07 24.40 -7.13
N GLY A 386 -1.81 24.75 -6.84
CA GLY A 386 -0.97 25.58 -7.67
C GLY A 386 -1.20 27.09 -7.52
N LEU A 387 -1.95 27.53 -6.50
CA LEU A 387 -2.08 28.95 -6.20
C LEU A 387 -0.85 29.47 -5.44
N PRO A 388 -0.34 30.66 -5.76
CA PRO A 388 0.70 31.28 -4.95
C PRO A 388 0.15 31.73 -3.59
N VAL A 389 1.05 31.90 -2.62
CA VAL A 389 0.69 32.44 -1.30
C VAL A 389 0.02 33.80 -1.42
N GLY A 390 -1.11 33.98 -0.74
CA GLY A 390 -1.87 35.22 -0.75
C GLY A 390 -3.37 35.04 -0.83
N HIS A 391 -4.09 36.13 -1.04
CA HIS A 391 -5.54 36.16 -1.20
C HIS A 391 -5.92 36.06 -2.67
N HIS A 392 -6.84 35.15 -3.03
CA HIS A 392 -7.28 34.92 -4.41
C HIS A 392 -8.80 34.96 -4.52
N ALA A 393 -9.30 35.69 -5.53
CA ALA A 393 -10.68 35.58 -6.00
C ALA A 393 -10.66 34.82 -7.32
N LEU A 394 -11.45 33.74 -7.41
CA LEU A 394 -11.47 32.84 -8.56
C LEU A 394 -12.89 32.62 -9.06
N ASP A 395 -13.02 32.45 -10.37
CA ASP A 395 -14.26 32.00 -11.01
C ASP A 395 -14.01 30.55 -11.48
N LEU A 396 -14.45 29.56 -10.67
CA LEU A 396 -14.35 28.16 -11.02
C LEU A 396 -15.33 27.81 -12.17
N PRO A 397 -15.00 26.91 -13.09
CA PRO A 397 -15.85 26.59 -14.25
C PRO A 397 -17.02 25.68 -13.89
N ILE A 398 -17.80 26.10 -12.88
CA ILE A 398 -18.98 25.44 -12.32
C ILE A 398 -20.07 26.47 -11.99
N GLN A 399 -21.30 26.01 -11.78
CA GLN A 399 -22.38 26.92 -11.37
C GLN A 399 -22.05 27.56 -10.01
N ASN A 400 -22.30 28.87 -9.87
CA ASN A 400 -21.95 29.63 -8.67
C ASN A 400 -20.48 29.52 -8.24
N GLY A 401 -19.58 29.33 -9.23
CA GLY A 401 -18.15 29.04 -9.01
C GLY A 401 -17.29 30.21 -8.54
N ARG A 402 -17.88 31.38 -8.21
CA ARG A 402 -17.13 32.52 -7.70
C ARG A 402 -16.75 32.29 -6.24
N VAL A 403 -15.46 32.13 -5.97
CA VAL A 403 -14.93 31.83 -4.65
C VAL A 403 -13.78 32.75 -4.29
N SER A 404 -13.55 32.89 -2.97
CA SER A 404 -12.42 33.64 -2.44
C SER A 404 -11.69 32.74 -1.44
N VAL A 405 -10.36 32.69 -1.51
CA VAL A 405 -9.54 31.81 -0.69
C VAL A 405 -8.21 32.46 -0.30
N ASP A 406 -7.79 32.21 0.93
CA ASP A 406 -6.47 32.57 1.42
C ASP A 406 -5.54 31.35 1.36
N VAL A 407 -4.39 31.52 0.73
CA VAL A 407 -3.36 30.50 0.55
C VAL A 407 -2.19 30.82 1.48
N PRO A 408 -2.04 30.07 2.60
CA PRO A 408 -1.01 30.38 3.59
C PRO A 408 0.38 29.81 3.22
N ASP A 409 0.42 28.80 2.37
CA ASP A 409 1.62 28.04 1.99
C ASP A 409 1.45 27.41 0.58
N ASN A 410 2.38 26.58 0.13
CA ASN A 410 2.35 25.99 -1.22
C ASN A 410 1.50 24.71 -1.31
N TYR A 411 0.67 24.42 -0.33
CA TYR A 411 -0.23 23.26 -0.34
C TYR A 411 -1.57 23.58 -0.98
N PRO A 412 -2.29 22.60 -1.52
CA PRO A 412 -3.68 22.76 -1.96
C PRO A 412 -4.55 23.32 -0.83
N VAL A 413 -5.47 24.18 -1.19
CA VAL A 413 -6.47 24.73 -0.26
C VAL A 413 -7.87 24.36 -0.71
N HIS A 414 -8.83 24.22 0.21
CA HIS A 414 -10.20 23.91 -0.17
C HIS A 414 -11.17 25.02 0.13
N VAL A 415 -12.23 25.07 -0.67
CA VAL A 415 -13.43 25.87 -0.43
C VAL A 415 -14.62 24.92 -0.33
N ARG A 416 -15.41 25.07 0.73
CA ARG A 416 -16.69 24.36 0.89
C ARG A 416 -17.82 25.21 0.33
N MET A 417 -18.58 24.67 -0.57
CA MET A 417 -19.78 25.26 -1.15
C MET A 417 -20.99 24.57 -0.52
N GLU A 418 -21.51 25.19 0.53
CA GLU A 418 -22.63 24.63 1.32
C GLU A 418 -23.92 24.60 0.49
N HIS A 419 -24.69 23.53 0.65
CA HIS A 419 -25.96 23.32 -0.05
C HIS A 419 -25.90 23.49 -1.58
N TYR A 420 -24.75 23.13 -2.19
CA TYR A 420 -24.53 23.29 -3.63
C TYR A 420 -25.55 22.52 -4.48
N PHE A 421 -26.03 21.40 -3.96
CA PHE A 421 -27.02 20.55 -4.63
C PHE A 421 -28.46 20.76 -4.17
N GLY A 422 -28.75 21.75 -3.36
CA GLY A 422 -30.08 22.13 -2.89
C GLY A 422 -30.47 21.57 -1.53
#